data_bf30a1b983283bc3424e2c4b47fcc55e
#
_entry.id   bf30a1b983283bc3424e2c4b47fcc55e
#
_cell.length_a   1.000
_cell.length_b   1.000
_cell.length_c   1.000
_cell.angle_alpha   90.00
_cell.angle_beta   90.00
_cell.angle_gamma   90.00
#
_symmetry.space_group_name_H-M   'P 1'
#
loop_
_entity.id
_entity.type
_entity.pdbx_description
1 polymer ?
#
loop_
_entity_poly.entity_id
_entity_poly.type
_entity_poly.pdbx_seq_one_letter_code
_entity_poly.pdbx_strand_id
1 'polypeptide(L)'
;MTKKKKGIQRIGQVTEPIAIDLTVSVNDLRAKLEEIQKQDGVIGYILRNTSSASIDLKDPAKLIDYALLSSSALDASEELSELFALGNVRSVLVEGKNIKMLSLIVDGNRISVFMEKNVDSEVLRKTLCEK
;
A
#
# COMPACT_ATOMS: atom_id res chain seq x y z
N MET A 1 -6.47 8.22 -20.07
CA MET A 1 -7.54 7.55 -20.00
C MET A 1 -7.96 7.25 -20.13
N THR A 2 -6.87 7.57 -20.04
CA THR A 2 -7.79 6.98 -20.04
C THR A 2 -7.87 6.74 -20.15
N LYS A 3 -7.46 6.75 -19.73
CA LYS A 3 -8.09 6.14 -19.81
C LYS A 3 -8.39 5.86 -19.62
N LYS A 4 -7.54 6.05 -19.47
CA LYS A 4 -8.18 5.46 -19.44
C LYS A 4 -8.54 5.20 -19.20
N LYS A 5 -7.76 5.42 -19.19
CA LYS A 5 -8.41 4.86 -19.18
C LYS A 5 -8.81 4.60 -18.92
N LYS A 6 -8.10 4.90 -18.95
CA LYS A 6 -8.75 4.41 -18.94
C LYS A 6 -9.12 4.07 -18.68
N GLY A 7 -8.36 4.32 -18.83
CA GLY A 7 -8.95 3.79 -18.67
C GLY A 7 -9.00 3.71 -18.74
N ILE A 8 -8.70 3.71 -18.77
CA ILE A 8 -9.13 3.22 -18.86
C ILE A 8 -9.33 3.22 -19.22
N GLN A 9 -8.88 3.41 -19.47
CA GLN A 9 -9.44 3.17 -19.69
C GLN A 9 -9.67 2.95 -19.92
N ARG A 10 -9.33 3.09 -20.39
CA ARG A 10 -9.81 2.68 -20.57
C ARG A 10 -10.02 2.45 -20.86
N ILE A 11 -9.50 2.82 -21.17
CA ILE A 11 -9.89 2.48 -21.38
C ILE A 11 -9.96 2.14 -21.99
N GLY A 12 -9.47 1.97 -22.73
CA GLY A 12 -9.82 1.48 -23.10
C GLY A 12 -9.43 1.15 -23.83
N GLN A 13 -9.09 0.62 -24.20
CA GLN A 13 -8.89 0.17 -24.65
C GLN A 13 -8.49 -0.59 -25.06
N VAL A 14 -8.19 -1.22 -25.27
CA VAL A 14 -7.94 -1.88 -25.44
C VAL A 14 -7.43 -2.71 -25.40
N THR A 15 -7.11 -3.07 -25.39
CA THR A 15 -6.59 -4.08 -25.11
C THR A 15 -6.32 -4.42 -23.92
N GLU A 16 -6.68 -4.17 -23.24
CA GLU A 16 -6.20 -4.49 -22.58
C GLU A 16 -6.17 -5.65 -21.61
N PRO A 17 -5.58 -6.88 -21.82
CA PRO A 17 -5.37 -7.94 -20.82
C PRO A 17 -4.57 -7.50 -19.62
N ILE A 18 -3.57 -6.64 -19.85
CA ILE A 18 -2.75 -6.12 -18.74
C ILE A 18 -3.60 -5.31 -17.77
N ALA A 19 -4.52 -4.50 -18.29
CA ALA A 19 -5.40 -3.70 -17.43
C ALA A 19 -6.31 -4.60 -16.61
N ILE A 20 -6.80 -5.69 -17.19
CA ILE A 20 -7.63 -6.67 -16.48
C ILE A 20 -6.82 -7.33 -15.36
N ASP A 21 -5.59 -7.73 -15.66
CA ASP A 21 -4.72 -8.38 -14.67
C ASP A 21 -4.44 -7.44 -13.50
N LEU A 22 -4.18 -6.16 -13.78
CA LEU A 22 -3.92 -5.18 -12.73
C LEU A 22 -5.15 -5.00 -11.85
N THR A 23 -6.35 -5.00 -12.44
CA THR A 23 -7.58 -4.86 -11.68
C THR A 23 -7.77 -6.04 -10.73
N VAL A 24 -7.52 -7.25 -11.19
CA VAL A 24 -7.61 -8.45 -10.36
C VAL A 24 -6.60 -8.38 -9.23
N SER A 25 -5.36 -7.95 -9.53
CA SER A 25 -4.32 -7.83 -8.51
C SER A 25 -4.70 -6.82 -7.42
N VAL A 26 -5.27 -5.67 -7.80
CA VAL A 26 -5.69 -4.66 -6.85
C VAL A 26 -6.83 -5.19 -5.97
N ASN A 27 -7.79 -5.88 -6.56
CA ASN A 27 -8.90 -6.46 -5.81
C ASN A 27 -8.42 -7.52 -4.82
N ASP A 28 -7.43 -8.33 -5.23
CA ASP A 28 -6.85 -9.34 -4.35
C ASP A 28 -6.15 -8.68 -3.16
N LEU A 29 -5.37 -7.64 -3.41
CA LEU A 29 -4.71 -6.89 -2.35
C LEU A 29 -5.71 -6.27 -1.38
N ARG A 30 -6.78 -5.70 -1.92
CA ARG A 30 -7.83 -5.11 -1.08
C ARG A 30 -8.46 -6.14 -0.18
N ALA A 31 -8.74 -7.33 -0.72
CA ALA A 31 -9.32 -8.41 0.08
C ALA A 31 -8.39 -8.83 1.22
N LYS A 32 -7.10 -8.94 0.94
CA LYS A 32 -6.10 -9.26 1.96
C LYS A 32 -6.06 -8.18 3.03
N LEU A 33 -6.10 -6.91 2.63
CA LEU A 33 -6.06 -5.80 3.58
C LEU A 33 -7.32 -5.77 4.46
N GLU A 34 -8.47 -6.10 3.90
CA GLU A 34 -9.70 -6.15 4.69
C GLU A 34 -9.61 -7.26 5.75
N GLU A 35 -9.00 -8.39 5.42
CA GLU A 35 -8.80 -9.45 6.40
C GLU A 35 -7.79 -9.03 7.48
N ILE A 36 -6.71 -8.37 7.07
CA ILE A 36 -5.71 -7.86 8.02
C ILE A 36 -6.34 -6.84 8.97
N GLN A 37 -7.22 -5.99 8.46
CA GLN A 37 -7.87 -4.95 9.25
C GLN A 37 -8.69 -5.52 10.40
N LYS A 38 -9.16 -6.75 10.28
CA LYS A 38 -9.94 -7.42 11.34
C LYS A 38 -9.09 -7.94 12.48
N GLN A 39 -7.78 -8.02 12.32
CA GLN A 39 -6.91 -8.55 13.35
C GLN A 39 -6.75 -7.57 14.51
N ASP A 40 -6.59 -8.11 15.72
CA ASP A 40 -6.35 -7.28 16.89
C ASP A 40 -5.05 -6.51 16.73
N GLY A 41 -5.08 -5.23 17.07
CA GLY A 41 -3.90 -4.39 17.03
C GLY A 41 -3.69 -3.69 15.69
N VAL A 42 -4.41 -4.07 14.65
CA VAL A 42 -4.32 -3.37 13.36
C VAL A 42 -5.22 -2.14 13.40
N ILE A 43 -4.62 -0.97 13.14
CA ILE A 43 -5.30 0.32 13.25
C ILE A 43 -5.96 0.69 11.93
N GLY A 44 -5.32 0.38 10.82
CA GLY A 44 -5.88 0.68 9.52
C GLY A 44 -4.89 0.52 8.40
N TYR A 45 -5.31 0.84 7.19
CA TYR A 45 -4.44 0.75 6.02
C TYR A 45 -4.75 1.83 5.00
N ILE A 46 -3.78 2.10 4.15
CA ILE A 46 -3.91 2.96 2.97
C ILE A 46 -3.37 2.18 1.79
N LEU A 47 -4.18 2.07 0.74
CA LEU A 47 -3.79 1.42 -0.52
C LEU A 47 -3.93 2.46 -1.63
N ARG A 48 -2.83 2.75 -2.31
CA ARG A 48 -2.83 3.73 -3.40
C ARG A 48 -2.17 3.17 -4.64
N ASN A 49 -2.72 3.55 -5.79
CA ASN A 49 -2.03 3.37 -7.07
C ASN A 49 -2.18 4.66 -7.88
N THR A 50 -1.89 4.61 -9.18
CA THR A 50 -1.90 5.83 -10.00
C THR A 50 -3.28 6.42 -10.20
N SER A 51 -4.34 5.65 -10.00
CA SER A 51 -5.69 6.08 -10.35
C SER A 51 -6.67 6.08 -9.18
N SER A 52 -6.33 5.46 -8.05
CA SER A 52 -7.29 5.34 -6.96
C SER A 52 -6.59 5.18 -5.61
N ALA A 53 -7.37 5.36 -4.55
CA ALA A 53 -6.93 5.14 -3.19
C ALA A 53 -8.04 4.48 -2.40
N SER A 54 -7.68 3.53 -1.55
CA SER A 54 -8.60 2.90 -0.60
C SER A 54 -8.01 3.09 0.79
N ILE A 55 -8.82 3.61 1.70
CA ILE A 55 -8.35 3.95 3.03
C ILE A 55 -9.37 3.46 4.04
N ASP A 56 -8.89 2.76 5.05
CA ASP A 56 -9.73 2.31 6.15
C ASP A 56 -8.95 2.48 7.44
N LEU A 57 -9.33 3.47 8.23
CA LEU A 57 -8.70 3.77 9.51
C LEU A 57 -9.77 3.75 10.60
N LYS A 58 -9.43 3.14 11.74
CA LYS A 58 -10.34 3.11 12.88
C LYS A 58 -10.60 4.49 13.45
N ASP A 59 -9.64 5.40 13.33
CA ASP A 59 -9.79 6.79 13.76
C ASP A 59 -9.61 7.70 12.55
N PRO A 60 -10.71 8.11 11.91
CA PRO A 60 -10.60 8.97 10.72
C PRO A 60 -9.93 10.32 10.98
N ALA A 61 -9.88 10.78 12.21
CA ALA A 61 -9.21 12.04 12.53
C ALA A 61 -7.71 11.98 12.31
N LYS A 62 -7.14 10.76 12.23
CA LYS A 62 -5.70 10.56 11.99
C LYS A 62 -5.36 10.42 10.51
N LEU A 63 -6.34 10.56 9.63
CA LEU A 63 -6.13 10.27 8.20
C LEU A 63 -5.00 11.10 7.59
N ILE A 64 -5.01 12.40 7.83
CA ILE A 64 -4.02 13.29 7.23
C ILE A 64 -2.62 12.95 7.75
N ASP A 65 -2.50 12.77 9.06
CA ASP A 65 -1.20 12.44 9.68
C ASP A 65 -0.63 11.15 9.12
N TYR A 66 -1.46 10.13 9.01
CA TYR A 66 -1.01 8.82 8.52
C TYR A 66 -0.69 8.86 7.02
N ALA A 67 -1.47 9.61 6.25
CA ALA A 67 -1.19 9.75 4.82
C ALA A 67 0.14 10.46 4.59
N LEU A 68 0.43 11.51 5.37
CA LEU A 68 1.71 12.21 5.27
C LEU A 68 2.86 11.32 5.70
N LEU A 69 2.69 10.57 6.78
CA LEU A 69 3.74 9.66 7.24
C LEU A 69 4.05 8.62 6.18
N SER A 70 3.03 8.02 5.60
CA SER A 70 3.18 7.01 4.57
C SER A 70 3.93 7.55 3.35
N SER A 71 3.50 8.70 2.84
CA SER A 71 4.13 9.31 1.66
C SER A 71 5.58 9.69 1.96
N SER A 72 5.82 10.30 3.11
CA SER A 72 7.16 10.77 3.46
C SER A 72 8.13 9.61 3.61
N ALA A 73 7.69 8.53 4.26
CA ALA A 73 8.55 7.37 4.46
C ALA A 73 8.92 6.70 3.13
N LEU A 74 7.95 6.54 2.24
CA LEU A 74 8.21 5.93 0.93
C LEU A 74 9.10 6.81 0.06
N ASP A 75 8.84 8.12 0.05
CA ASP A 75 9.67 9.03 -0.74
C ASP A 75 11.11 9.06 -0.23
N ALA A 76 11.28 9.10 1.10
CA ALA A 76 12.62 9.09 1.70
C ALA A 76 13.35 7.79 1.39
N SER A 77 12.65 6.67 1.42
CA SER A 77 13.28 5.37 1.14
C SER A 77 13.72 5.26 -0.32
N GLU A 78 12.96 5.83 -1.24
CA GLU A 78 13.35 5.85 -2.65
C GLU A 78 14.61 6.71 -2.84
N GLU A 79 14.68 7.83 -2.16
CA GLU A 79 15.86 8.70 -2.22
C GLU A 79 17.10 7.99 -1.66
N LEU A 80 16.96 7.32 -0.52
CA LEU A 80 18.05 6.54 0.06
C LEU A 80 18.49 5.41 -0.87
N SER A 81 17.53 4.77 -1.54
CA SER A 81 17.83 3.71 -2.48
C SER A 81 18.68 4.21 -3.63
N GLU A 82 18.39 5.39 -4.15
CA GLU A 82 19.20 5.99 -5.23
C GLU A 82 20.60 6.35 -4.73
N LEU A 83 20.66 6.97 -3.56
CA LEU A 83 21.95 7.43 -3.02
C LEU A 83 22.90 6.27 -2.73
N PHE A 84 22.39 5.15 -2.31
CA PHE A 84 23.20 4.01 -1.89
C PHE A 84 23.12 2.82 -2.83
N ALA A 85 22.51 2.98 -4.00
CA ALA A 85 22.42 1.95 -5.04
C ALA A 85 21.81 0.65 -4.51
N LEU A 86 20.72 0.76 -3.76
CA LEU A 86 20.07 -0.40 -3.13
C LEU A 86 19.11 -1.14 -4.08
N GLY A 87 18.87 -0.58 -5.27
CA GLY A 87 17.85 -1.10 -6.17
C GLY A 87 16.47 -0.60 -5.77
N ASN A 88 15.43 -1.32 -6.16
CA ASN A 88 14.07 -0.90 -5.85
C ASN A 88 13.72 -1.17 -4.39
N VAL A 89 13.10 -0.19 -3.74
CA VAL A 89 12.63 -0.36 -2.38
C VAL A 89 11.38 -1.26 -2.41
N ARG A 90 11.35 -2.25 -1.53
CA ARG A 90 10.21 -3.17 -1.43
C ARG A 90 9.37 -2.91 -0.20
N SER A 91 10.01 -2.57 0.91
CA SER A 91 9.30 -2.35 2.16
C SER A 91 10.05 -1.37 3.05
N VAL A 92 9.27 -0.68 3.89
CA VAL A 92 9.79 0.24 4.90
C VAL A 92 9.00 -0.01 6.18
N LEU A 93 9.71 -0.18 7.28
CA LEU A 93 9.07 -0.30 8.60
C LEU A 93 9.47 0.90 9.44
N VAL A 94 8.48 1.64 9.91
CA VAL A 94 8.70 2.77 10.81
C VAL A 94 8.12 2.38 12.16
N GLU A 95 8.95 2.32 13.19
CA GLU A 95 8.52 1.95 14.53
C GLU A 95 8.52 3.18 15.42
N GLY A 96 7.36 3.48 15.97
CA GLY A 96 7.21 4.56 16.91
C GLY A 96 7.08 4.04 18.33
N LYS A 97 6.73 4.93 19.24
CA LYS A 97 6.62 4.56 20.65
C LYS A 97 5.48 3.60 20.91
N ASN A 98 4.33 3.84 20.29
CA ASN A 98 3.11 3.07 20.54
C ASN A 98 2.58 2.36 19.31
N ILE A 99 2.87 2.88 18.13
CA ILE A 99 2.39 2.32 16.87
C ILE A 99 3.56 2.15 15.92
N LYS A 100 3.34 1.32 14.90
CA LYS A 100 4.30 1.20 13.81
C LYS A 100 3.56 1.12 12.48
N MET A 101 4.27 1.46 11.42
CA MET A 101 3.74 1.46 10.07
C MET A 101 4.62 0.60 9.19
N LEU A 102 4.01 -0.34 8.48
CA LEU A 102 4.68 -1.13 7.46
C LEU A 102 4.20 -0.63 6.10
N SER A 103 5.12 -0.17 5.28
CA SER A 103 4.81 0.28 3.92
C SER A 103 5.44 -0.64 2.91
N LEU A 104 4.69 -1.00 1.88
CA LEU A 104 5.09 -1.95 0.85
C LEU A 104 4.77 -1.38 -0.52
N ILE A 105 5.57 -1.80 -1.51
CA ILE A 105 5.27 -1.54 -2.91
C ILE A 105 5.08 -2.90 -3.57
N VAL A 106 3.86 -3.19 -4.01
CA VAL A 106 3.51 -4.48 -4.59
C VAL A 106 2.80 -4.23 -5.91
N ASP A 107 3.42 -4.68 -7.01
CA ASP A 107 2.86 -4.56 -8.36
C ASP A 107 2.42 -3.12 -8.67
N GLY A 108 3.26 -2.14 -8.29
CA GLY A 108 2.97 -0.74 -8.53
C GLY A 108 2.00 -0.10 -7.54
N ASN A 109 1.49 -0.86 -6.60
CA ASN A 109 0.59 -0.34 -5.58
C ASN A 109 1.39 0.00 -4.31
N ARG A 110 1.08 1.14 -3.71
CA ARG A 110 1.70 1.56 -2.46
C ARG A 110 0.73 1.24 -1.32
N ILE A 111 1.18 0.42 -0.39
CA ILE A 111 0.36 -0.05 0.73
C ILE A 111 1.03 0.37 2.02
N SER A 112 0.26 0.93 2.95
CA SER A 112 0.74 1.19 4.30
C SER A 112 -0.26 0.63 5.29
N VAL A 113 0.23 -0.17 6.24
CA VAL A 113 -0.58 -0.74 7.31
C VAL A 113 -0.09 -0.17 8.62
N PHE A 114 -1.03 0.35 9.40
CA PHE A 114 -0.75 0.95 10.71
C PHE A 114 -1.21 0.00 11.79
N MET A 115 -0.38 -0.24 12.78
CA MET A 115 -0.64 -1.27 13.78
C MET A 115 -0.02 -0.88 15.11
N GLU A 116 -0.52 -1.50 16.18
CA GLU A 116 0.10 -1.39 17.48
C GLU A 116 1.45 -2.07 17.46
N LYS A 117 2.35 -1.65 18.35
CA LYS A 117 3.74 -2.06 18.28
C LYS A 117 3.93 -3.57 18.50
N ASN A 118 2.99 -4.23 19.15
CA ASN A 118 3.11 -5.66 19.45
C ASN A 118 2.63 -6.56 18.31
N VAL A 119 2.09 -6.00 17.22
CA VAL A 119 1.69 -6.79 16.07
C VAL A 119 2.93 -7.19 15.28
N ASP A 120 2.95 -8.43 14.80
CA ASP A 120 4.07 -8.95 14.02
C ASP A 120 3.98 -8.46 12.59
N SER A 121 4.78 -7.43 12.27
CA SER A 121 4.76 -6.84 10.93
C SER A 121 5.29 -7.79 9.86
N GLU A 122 6.15 -8.73 10.24
CA GLU A 122 6.71 -9.68 9.26
C GLU A 122 5.65 -10.64 8.75
N VAL A 123 4.72 -11.05 9.62
CA VAL A 123 3.59 -11.88 9.20
C VAL A 123 2.72 -11.13 8.21
N LEU A 124 2.45 -9.85 8.48
CA LEU A 124 1.66 -9.02 7.58
C LEU A 124 2.36 -8.84 6.23
N ARG A 125 3.67 -8.60 6.27
CA ARG A 125 4.45 -8.44 5.05
C ARG A 125 4.37 -9.68 4.16
N LYS A 126 4.53 -10.85 4.76
CA LYS A 126 4.46 -12.10 4.02
C LYS A 126 3.07 -12.31 3.42
N THR A 127 2.03 -12.04 4.18
CA THR A 127 0.67 -12.19 3.69
C THR A 127 0.40 -11.31 2.47
N LEU A 128 0.87 -10.06 2.51
CA LEU A 128 0.62 -9.11 1.43
C LEU A 128 1.48 -9.40 0.20
N CYS A 129 2.67 -9.95 0.38
CA CYS A 129 3.58 -10.23 -0.73
C CYS A 129 3.33 -11.59 -1.37
N GLU A 130 2.62 -12.49 -0.72
CA GLU A 130 2.29 -13.80 -1.29
C GLU A 130 1.26 -13.67 -2.41
N LYS A 131 1.40 -14.55 -3.40
CA LYS A 131 0.48 -14.60 -4.53
C LYS A 131 -0.37 -15.84 -4.53
#